data_e9294a6f6f9925773f1393620d58ecfb
#
_entry.id   e9294a6f6f9925773f1393620d58ecfb
#
_cell.length_a   1.000
_cell.length_b   1.000
_cell.length_c   1.000
_cell.angle_alpha   90.00
_cell.angle_beta   90.00
_cell.angle_gamma   90.00
#
_symmetry.space_group_name_H-M   'P 1'
#
loop_
_entity.id
_entity.type
_entity.pdbx_description
1 polymer ?
#
loop_
_entity_poly.entity_id
_entity_poly.type
_entity_poly.pdbx_seq_one_letter_code
_entity_poly.pdbx_strand_id
1 'polypeptide(L)'
;MPGGVRSMKGERRMIYKRIAFKAAPFSYDLEFDDRITLVGGDSGVGKTVLYEMLEDVRLTDEYRAIRLFNYRSDDFSEAIKQCRDSFIVVDNADNLINDEVRKFINFELSNQYMLFCEIVMD
;
A
#
# COMPACT_ATOMS: atom_id res chain seq x y z
N MET A 1 20.86 -19.20 -0.13
CA MET A 1 20.42 -18.95 0.17
C MET A 1 20.18 -18.51 0.72
N PRO A 2 20.17 -18.36 0.68
CA PRO A 2 19.95 -17.93 1.17
C PRO A 2 19.31 -17.52 1.89
N GLY A 3 19.56 -17.18 1.89
CA GLY A 3 19.07 -16.69 2.74
C GLY A 3 17.88 -16.30 2.79
N GLY A 4 17.59 -16.07 2.07
CA GLY A 4 16.41 -15.57 2.03
C GLY A 4 15.55 -16.25 2.82
N VAL A 5 15.59 -17.00 2.86
CA VAL A 5 14.78 -17.64 3.42
C VAL A 5 14.52 -17.34 4.63
N ARG A 6 15.02 -16.82 5.10
CA ARG A 6 14.75 -16.52 6.12
C ARG A 6 13.77 -15.97 6.34
N SER A 7 13.56 -15.43 5.62
CA SER A 7 12.54 -14.76 5.72
C SER A 7 11.61 -15.47 6.31
N MET A 8 11.66 -16.32 6.43
CA MET A 8 10.78 -16.93 6.78
C MET A 8 10.48 -16.79 8.00
N LYS A 9 11.07 -16.50 8.59
CA LYS A 9 10.63 -16.29 9.59
C LYS A 9 9.65 -15.75 9.33
N GLY A 10 9.46 -15.46 8.31
CA GLY A 10 8.56 -15.23 7.82
C GLY A 10 7.62 -14.46 8.12
N GLU A 11 7.66 -13.88 8.73
CA GLU A 11 6.66 -13.20 8.97
C GLU A 11 6.42 -12.12 8.18
N ARG A 12 7.20 -11.32 7.71
CA ARG A 12 6.89 -10.19 6.96
C ARG A 12 7.22 -10.41 5.58
N ARG A 13 6.30 -10.29 4.67
CA ARG A 13 6.57 -10.33 3.26
C ARG A 13 6.56 -8.95 2.73
N MET A 14 7.61 -8.55 2.03
CA MET A 14 7.68 -7.26 1.37
C MET A 14 7.52 -7.49 -0.12
N ILE A 15 6.43 -7.04 -0.68
CA ILE A 15 6.19 -7.14 -2.11
C ILE A 15 7.16 -6.22 -2.84
N TYR A 16 7.27 -4.99 -2.35
CA TYR A 16 8.25 -4.04 -2.88
C TYR A 16 9.00 -3.42 -1.71
N LYS A 17 10.29 -3.48 -1.73
CA LYS A 17 11.10 -2.75 -0.78
C LYS A 17 11.28 -1.32 -1.25
N ARG A 18 11.08 -1.07 -2.53
CA ARG A 18 11.27 0.24 -3.09
C ARG A 18 10.39 0.40 -4.31
N ILE A 19 9.75 1.54 -4.42
CA ILE A 19 9.00 1.90 -5.62
C ILE A 19 9.57 3.22 -6.10
N ALA A 20 10.16 3.22 -7.28
CA ALA A 20 10.79 4.41 -7.81
C ALA A 20 10.34 4.59 -9.24
N PHE A 21 9.94 5.80 -9.58
CA PHE A 21 9.51 6.10 -10.93
C PHE A 21 9.56 7.60 -11.18
N LYS A 22 9.56 7.95 -12.44
CA LYS A 22 9.55 9.34 -12.84
C LYS A 22 8.35 9.61 -13.71
N ALA A 23 7.69 10.72 -13.42
CA ALA A 23 6.60 11.20 -14.25
C ALA A 23 6.71 12.71 -14.22
N ALA A 24 7.36 13.28 -15.22
CA ALA A 24 7.67 14.71 -15.23
C ALA A 24 6.45 15.52 -14.92
N PRO A 25 6.54 16.52 -14.06
CA PRO A 25 7.79 16.99 -13.45
C PRO A 25 8.13 16.28 -12.15
N PHE A 26 7.48 15.16 -11.84
CA PHE A 26 7.63 14.53 -10.56
C PHE A 26 8.56 13.32 -10.64
N SER A 27 9.21 13.04 -9.54
CA SER A 27 10.08 11.89 -9.41
C SER A 27 9.87 11.34 -8.01
N TYR A 28 9.58 10.07 -7.89
CA TYR A 28 9.31 9.45 -6.61
C TYR A 28 10.27 8.30 -6.38
N ASP A 29 10.70 8.18 -5.14
CA ASP A 29 11.59 7.11 -4.73
C ASP A 29 11.17 6.75 -3.32
N LEU A 30 10.34 5.73 -3.19
CA LEU A 30 9.76 5.34 -1.92
C LEU A 30 10.42 4.08 -1.43
N GLU A 31 10.95 4.12 -0.21
CA GLU A 31 11.54 2.95 0.40
C GLU A 31 10.71 2.53 1.59
N PHE A 32 10.55 1.24 1.76
CA PHE A 32 9.69 0.70 2.78
C PHE A 32 10.48 -0.17 3.74
N ASP A 33 10.26 0.04 5.03
CA ASP A 33 10.94 -0.72 6.07
C ASP A 33 10.04 -1.77 6.68
N ASP A 34 8.76 -1.71 6.42
CA ASP A 34 7.83 -2.58 7.08
C ASP A 34 6.69 -2.94 6.15
N ARG A 35 5.94 -3.95 6.55
CA ARG A 35 4.81 -4.43 5.77
C ARG A 35 3.68 -3.41 5.72
N ILE A 36 3.55 -2.58 6.74
CA ILE A 36 2.51 -1.56 6.80
C ILE A 36 3.17 -0.20 6.95
N THR A 37 2.88 0.70 6.03
CA THR A 37 3.41 2.05 6.04
C THR A 37 2.25 3.03 6.11
N LEU A 38 2.32 3.95 7.06
CA LEU A 38 1.31 4.99 7.16
C LEU A 38 1.86 6.27 6.57
N VAL A 39 1.10 6.88 5.69
CA VAL A 39 1.45 8.15 5.09
C VAL A 39 0.44 9.16 5.59
N GLY A 40 0.86 10.04 6.48
CA GLY A 40 -0.06 10.96 7.12
C GLY A 40 0.19 12.40 6.76
N GLY A 41 -0.55 13.26 7.44
CA GLY A 41 -0.41 14.68 7.27
C GLY A 41 -1.60 15.28 6.59
N ASP A 42 -1.46 16.57 6.29
CA ASP A 42 -2.54 17.26 5.62
C ASP A 42 -2.86 16.60 4.31
N SER A 43 -4.10 16.74 3.89
CA SER A 43 -4.53 16.20 2.64
C SER A 43 -3.96 17.06 1.52
N GLY A 44 -2.72 17.20 1.48
CA GLY A 44 -2.13 18.06 0.50
C GLY A 44 -2.09 17.44 -0.87
N VAL A 45 -1.71 18.25 -1.81
CA VAL A 45 -1.63 17.86 -3.19
C VAL A 45 -0.70 16.66 -3.36
N GLY A 46 0.31 16.57 -2.51
CA GLY A 46 1.30 15.53 -2.67
C GLY A 46 0.73 14.12 -2.57
N LYS A 47 -0.20 13.89 -1.63
CA LYS A 47 -0.77 12.55 -1.50
C LYS A 47 -1.66 12.22 -2.67
N THR A 48 -2.44 13.18 -3.13
CA THR A 48 -3.31 12.97 -4.27
C THR A 48 -2.51 12.67 -5.53
N VAL A 49 -1.47 13.45 -5.75
CA VAL A 49 -0.64 13.26 -6.93
C VAL A 49 0.04 11.90 -6.88
N LEU A 50 0.55 11.51 -5.71
CA LEU A 50 1.20 10.20 -5.60
C LEU A 50 0.21 9.08 -5.89
N TYR A 51 -1.01 9.17 -5.37
CA TYR A 51 -2.01 8.14 -5.62
C TYR A 51 -2.28 8.03 -7.12
N GLU A 52 -2.43 9.17 -7.79
CA GLU A 52 -2.70 9.16 -9.22
C GLU A 52 -1.54 8.61 -10.02
N MET A 53 -0.31 8.90 -9.60
CA MET A 53 0.84 8.35 -10.28
C MET A 53 0.89 6.83 -10.11
N LEU A 54 0.51 6.34 -8.93
CA LEU A 54 0.50 4.90 -8.73
C LEU A 54 -0.55 4.21 -9.58
N GLU A 55 -1.64 4.90 -9.91
CA GLU A 55 -2.61 4.33 -10.83
C GLU A 55 -2.01 4.04 -12.20
N ASP A 56 -1.09 4.88 -12.62
CA ASP A 56 -0.43 4.65 -13.90
C ASP A 56 0.69 3.61 -13.78
N VAL A 57 1.46 3.71 -12.72
CA VAL A 57 2.62 2.86 -12.54
C VAL A 57 2.24 1.40 -12.39
N ARG A 58 1.11 1.11 -11.77
CA ARG A 58 0.70 -0.26 -11.58
C ARG A 58 0.37 -0.98 -12.87
N LEU A 59 0.26 -0.24 -13.95
CA LEU A 59 -0.02 -0.87 -15.25
C LEU A 59 1.25 -1.41 -15.89
N THR A 60 2.40 -1.12 -15.31
CA THR A 60 3.64 -1.68 -15.82
C THR A 60 3.86 -3.06 -15.22
N ASP A 61 4.66 -3.87 -15.89
CA ASP A 61 4.94 -5.22 -15.41
C ASP A 61 5.62 -5.21 -14.06
N GLU A 62 6.51 -4.26 -13.86
CA GLU A 62 7.29 -4.23 -12.62
C GLU A 62 6.41 -4.01 -11.40
N TYR A 63 5.37 -3.22 -11.53
CA TYR A 63 4.56 -2.84 -10.38
C TYR A 63 3.13 -3.35 -10.47
N ARG A 64 2.93 -4.45 -11.15
CA ARG A 64 1.57 -4.94 -11.36
C ARG A 64 0.93 -5.53 -10.12
N ALA A 65 1.68 -5.72 -9.05
CA ALA A 65 1.09 -6.22 -7.81
C ALA A 65 0.40 -5.13 -7.00
N ILE A 66 0.45 -3.90 -7.45
CA ILE A 66 -0.18 -2.79 -6.74
C ILE A 66 -1.69 -2.84 -6.92
N ARG A 67 -2.41 -2.71 -5.81
CA ARG A 67 -3.88 -2.59 -5.81
C ARG A 67 -4.23 -1.31 -5.10
N LEU A 68 -5.15 -0.55 -5.68
CA LEU A 68 -5.49 0.78 -5.16
C LEU A 68 -6.95 0.83 -4.76
N PHE A 69 -7.21 1.40 -3.60
CA PHE A 69 -8.58 1.57 -3.11
C PHE A 69 -8.77 2.99 -2.61
N ASN A 70 -9.96 3.53 -2.82
CA ASN A 70 -10.31 4.83 -2.29
C ASN A 70 -11.80 4.83 -1.98
N TYR A 71 -12.35 5.98 -1.61
CA TYR A 71 -13.74 6.05 -1.19
C TYR A 71 -14.72 5.72 -2.31
N ARG A 72 -14.24 5.70 -3.54
CA ARG A 72 -15.11 5.32 -4.66
C ARG A 72 -15.09 3.83 -4.94
N SER A 73 -14.25 3.10 -4.23
CA SER A 73 -14.16 1.66 -4.47
C SER A 73 -15.40 0.97 -3.96
N ASP A 74 -16.03 0.21 -4.83
CA ASP A 74 -17.21 -0.54 -4.43
C ASP A 74 -16.80 -1.71 -3.57
N ASP A 75 -17.58 -1.96 -2.51
CA ASP A 75 -17.33 -3.13 -1.65
C ASP A 75 -15.89 -3.23 -1.21
N PHE A 76 -15.36 -2.11 -0.71
CA PHE A 76 -13.96 -2.08 -0.29
C PHE A 76 -13.61 -3.23 0.64
N SER A 77 -14.45 -3.47 1.66
CA SER A 77 -14.15 -4.52 2.63
C SER A 77 -14.05 -5.88 1.99
N GLU A 78 -14.94 -6.18 1.07
CA GLU A 78 -14.90 -7.48 0.42
C GLU A 78 -13.75 -7.55 -0.57
N ALA A 79 -13.48 -6.47 -1.27
CA ALA A 79 -12.43 -6.47 -2.28
C ALA A 79 -11.05 -6.63 -1.64
N ILE A 80 -10.80 -5.94 -0.54
CA ILE A 80 -9.49 -6.02 0.07
C ILE A 80 -9.26 -7.42 0.63
N LYS A 81 -10.30 -8.08 1.11
CA LYS A 81 -10.16 -9.42 1.66
C LYS A 81 -9.88 -10.47 0.60
N GLN A 82 -10.02 -10.11 -0.67
CA GLN A 82 -9.66 -11.02 -1.75
C GLN A 82 -8.19 -10.90 -2.15
N CYS A 83 -7.49 -9.91 -1.64
CA CYS A 83 -6.13 -9.66 -2.09
C CYS A 83 -5.12 -10.57 -1.42
N ARG A 84 -4.19 -11.07 -2.21
CA ARG A 84 -3.08 -11.90 -1.71
C ARG A 84 -1.85 -11.52 -2.49
N ASP A 85 -0.72 -11.53 -1.80
CA ASP A 85 0.58 -11.24 -2.43
C ASP A 85 0.54 -9.92 -3.19
N SER A 86 -0.09 -8.92 -2.58
CA SER A 86 -0.32 -7.64 -3.24
C SER A 86 0.24 -6.49 -2.43
N PHE A 87 0.55 -5.41 -3.13
CA PHE A 87 0.91 -4.16 -2.48
C PHE A 87 -0.33 -3.29 -2.53
N ILE A 88 -0.96 -3.09 -1.38
CA ILE A 88 -2.27 -2.47 -1.30
C ILE A 88 -2.14 -1.04 -0.82
N VAL A 89 -2.64 -0.11 -1.64
CA VAL A 89 -2.63 1.31 -1.32
C VAL A 89 -4.07 1.72 -1.02
N VAL A 90 -4.30 2.31 0.14
CA VAL A 90 -5.63 2.74 0.53
C VAL A 90 -5.61 4.24 0.79
N ASP A 91 -6.36 4.99 0.00
CA ASP A 91 -6.53 6.41 0.22
C ASP A 91 -7.65 6.59 1.23
N ASN A 92 -7.56 7.61 2.06
CA ASN A 92 -8.57 7.86 3.08
C ASN A 92 -8.72 6.68 4.01
N ALA A 93 -7.61 6.08 4.40
CA ALA A 93 -7.64 4.84 5.18
C ALA A 93 -8.33 5.02 6.51
N ASP A 94 -8.22 6.20 7.12
CA ASP A 94 -8.86 6.44 8.41
C ASP A 94 -10.38 6.37 8.32
N ASN A 95 -10.95 6.55 7.14
CA ASN A 95 -12.40 6.44 6.96
C ASN A 95 -12.83 5.09 6.42
N LEU A 96 -11.94 4.39 5.73
CA LEU A 96 -12.31 3.15 5.06
C LEU A 96 -12.02 1.90 5.88
N ILE A 97 -11.01 1.95 6.73
CA ILE A 97 -10.61 0.75 7.45
C ILE A 97 -11.37 0.64 8.75
N ASN A 98 -12.22 -0.37 8.83
CA ASN A 98 -12.96 -0.67 10.04
C ASN A 98 -12.26 -1.80 10.78
N ASP A 99 -12.88 -2.27 11.86
CA ASP A 99 -12.26 -3.31 12.69
C ASP A 99 -12.08 -4.60 11.92
N GLU A 100 -13.02 -4.94 11.08
CA GLU A 100 -12.93 -6.18 10.31
C GLU A 100 -11.76 -6.13 9.34
N VAL A 101 -11.62 -5.01 8.64
CA VAL A 101 -10.51 -4.85 7.70
C VAL A 101 -9.18 -4.81 8.45
N ARG A 102 -9.16 -4.17 9.61
CA ARG A 102 -7.94 -4.12 10.40
C ARG A 102 -7.50 -5.52 10.80
N LYS A 103 -8.44 -6.37 11.19
CA LYS A 103 -8.09 -7.74 11.52
C LYS A 103 -7.54 -8.48 10.32
N PHE A 104 -8.14 -8.28 9.16
CA PHE A 104 -7.64 -8.90 7.95
C PHE A 104 -6.21 -8.47 7.68
N ILE A 105 -5.94 -7.17 7.79
CA ILE A 105 -4.61 -6.65 7.52
C ILE A 105 -3.58 -7.28 8.47
N ASN A 106 -3.97 -7.45 9.72
CA ASN A 106 -3.04 -7.99 10.71
C ASN A 106 -2.81 -9.49 10.54
N PHE A 107 -3.78 -10.23 10.04
CA PHE A 107 -3.65 -11.67 9.93
C PHE A 107 -3.22 -12.16 8.57
N GLU A 108 -3.52 -11.44 7.50
CA GLU A 108 -3.13 -11.87 6.17
C GLU A 108 -1.75 -11.30 5.87
N LEU A 109 -0.74 -12.10 6.05
CA LEU A 109 0.63 -11.63 6.00
C LEU A 109 1.26 -11.63 4.61
N SER A 110 0.50 -12.05 3.60
CA SER A 110 1.04 -12.08 2.24
C SER A 110 1.03 -10.71 1.56
N ASN A 111 0.35 -9.74 2.16
CA ASN A 111 0.20 -8.41 1.56
C ASN A 111 1.07 -7.38 2.24
N GLN A 112 1.41 -6.34 1.50
CA GLN A 112 2.08 -5.17 2.00
C GLN A 112 1.13 -4.00 1.82
N TYR A 113 1.16 -3.01 2.73
CA TYR A 113 0.17 -1.96 2.72
C TYR A 113 0.81 -0.59 2.82
N MET A 114 0.26 0.36 2.07
CA MET A 114 0.58 1.77 2.23
C MET A 114 -0.74 2.50 2.42
N LEU A 115 -0.94 3.05 3.61
CA LEU A 115 -2.22 3.62 4.00
C LEU A 115 -2.10 5.13 4.12
N PHE A 116 -2.88 5.84 3.32
CA PHE A 116 -2.90 7.30 3.35
C PHE A 116 -3.93 7.75 4.36
N CYS A 117 -3.48 8.46 5.39
CA CYS A 117 -4.35 8.94 6.46
C CYS A 117 -4.31 10.45 6.49
N GLU A 118 -5.46 11.06 6.67
CA GLU A 118 -5.50 12.50 6.74
C GLU A 118 -5.07 12.97 8.11
N ILE A 119 -5.43 12.22 9.14
CA ILE A 119 -5.13 12.61 10.49
C ILE A 119 -3.99 11.77 10.99
N VAL A 120 -2.94 12.44 11.44
CA VAL A 120 -1.79 11.74 12.00
C VAL A 120 -1.97 11.72 13.50
N MET A 121 -2.08 10.52 14.05
CA MET A 121 -2.25 10.37 15.47
C MET A 121 -0.90 10.00 16.08
N ASP A 122 -0.60 10.65 17.13
CA ASP A 122 0.67 10.38 17.78
C ASP A 122 0.61 9.30 18.77
#